data_823799ee376bb1da22f6ffeed29c859e
#
_entry.id   823799ee376bb1da22f6ffeed29c859e
#
_cell.length_a   1.000
_cell.length_b   1.000
_cell.length_c   1.000
_cell.angle_alpha   90.00
_cell.angle_beta   90.00
_cell.angle_gamma   90.00
#
_symmetry.space_group_name_H-M   'P 1'
#
loop_
_entity.id
_entity.type
_entity.pdbx_description
1 polymer ?
#
loop_
_entity_poly.entity_id
_entity_poly.type
_entity_poly.pdbx_seq_one_letter_code
_entity_poly.pdbx_strand_id
1 'polypeptide(L)'
;MKRILVIGGTADSSAFIRKLPEEYAVFVTTFSELGAKVTPEGENIEIICGGQDEKGFEKIIRDKAITHAADLSHPFAAEVSKNAKSAALNCGIPYYRFERSSFAEEDGIVCCPDFETAAAALKETEGNIFLTIGSRNIDAFIADPELKARCYMRVLADSRILKELEDKNIDSARVFAMKGVASRELNIALAKEIRAAAIVTKDSGKTGGLDEKYAAAKALNIPLIVIRRPESGEKTFRSMEEILEHIRRD
;
A
#
# COMPACT_ATOMS: atom_id res chain seq x y z
N MET A 1 -26.56 4.60 17.50
CA MET A 1 -25.98 3.69 16.49
C MET A 1 -24.70 4.34 15.98
N LYS A 2 -23.55 3.65 16.10
CA LYS A 2 -22.26 4.18 15.63
C LYS A 2 -22.19 4.12 14.11
N ARG A 3 -21.58 5.15 13.53
CA ARG A 3 -21.41 5.34 12.08
C ARG A 3 -19.92 5.48 11.80
N ILE A 4 -19.33 4.44 11.22
CA ILE A 4 -17.89 4.30 11.11
C ILE A 4 -17.44 4.60 9.68
N LEU A 5 -16.54 5.56 9.50
CA LEU A 5 -15.83 5.77 8.25
C LEU A 5 -14.56 4.92 8.24
N VAL A 6 -14.43 4.04 7.28
CA VAL A 6 -13.23 3.22 7.07
C VAL A 6 -12.51 3.72 5.82
N ILE A 7 -11.29 4.22 5.98
CA ILE A 7 -10.40 4.53 4.86
C ILE A 7 -9.73 3.20 4.46
N GLY A 8 -10.17 2.62 3.32
CA GLY A 8 -10.00 1.22 3.04
C GLY A 8 -9.41 0.88 1.67
N GLY A 9 -9.90 -0.20 1.09
CA GLY A 9 -9.41 -0.77 -0.17
C GLY A 9 -8.20 -1.68 -0.01
N THR A 10 -7.96 -2.19 1.20
CA THR A 10 -6.86 -3.10 1.55
C THR A 10 -7.41 -4.38 2.18
N ALA A 11 -6.57 -5.43 2.26
CA ALA A 11 -6.92 -6.64 3.00
C ALA A 11 -7.15 -6.36 4.50
N ASP A 12 -6.41 -5.40 5.08
CA ASP A 12 -6.57 -5.01 6.48
C ASP A 12 -7.92 -4.35 6.72
N SER A 13 -8.34 -3.42 5.86
CA SER A 13 -9.66 -2.80 5.98
C SER A 13 -10.78 -3.83 5.89
N SER A 14 -10.64 -4.81 4.99
CA SER A 14 -11.60 -5.92 4.86
C SER A 14 -11.66 -6.79 6.12
N ALA A 15 -10.50 -7.09 6.71
CA ALA A 15 -10.42 -7.86 7.96
C ALA A 15 -11.01 -7.09 9.14
N PHE A 16 -10.79 -5.78 9.19
CA PHE A 16 -11.34 -4.90 10.22
C PHE A 16 -12.87 -4.80 10.13
N ILE A 17 -13.39 -4.56 8.91
CA ILE A 17 -14.84 -4.45 8.67
C ILE A 17 -15.58 -5.71 9.14
N ARG A 18 -15.04 -6.91 8.88
CA ARG A 18 -15.64 -8.18 9.35
C ARG A 18 -15.67 -8.35 10.86
N LYS A 19 -14.94 -7.54 11.62
CA LYS A 19 -14.92 -7.54 13.09
C LYS A 19 -15.82 -6.47 13.69
N LEU A 20 -16.36 -5.56 12.87
CA LEU A 20 -17.31 -4.56 13.34
C LEU A 20 -18.66 -5.20 13.64
N PRO A 21 -19.35 -4.77 14.71
CA PRO A 21 -20.73 -5.21 15.00
C PRO A 21 -21.69 -4.88 13.85
N GLU A 22 -22.61 -5.79 13.55
CA GLU A 22 -23.59 -5.64 12.47
C GLU A 22 -24.53 -4.43 12.66
N GLU A 23 -24.75 -4.01 13.91
CA GLU A 23 -25.55 -2.83 14.23
C GLU A 23 -24.84 -1.50 13.89
N TYR A 24 -23.55 -1.49 13.52
CA TYR A 24 -22.85 -0.29 13.10
C TYR A 24 -23.08 -0.04 11.61
N ALA A 25 -23.33 1.21 11.23
CA ALA A 25 -23.31 1.60 9.84
C ALA A 25 -21.87 1.89 9.41
N VAL A 26 -21.42 1.25 8.35
CA VAL A 26 -20.02 1.31 7.88
C VAL A 26 -19.96 1.99 6.51
N PHE A 27 -19.15 3.02 6.40
CA PHE A 27 -18.90 3.76 5.17
C PHE A 27 -17.44 3.55 4.79
N VAL A 28 -17.20 2.97 3.62
CA VAL A 28 -15.84 2.58 3.22
C VAL A 28 -15.41 3.41 2.02
N THR A 29 -14.38 4.24 2.19
CA THR A 29 -13.76 4.93 1.04
C THR A 29 -12.68 4.07 0.43
N THR A 30 -12.69 3.95 -0.90
CA THR A 30 -11.67 3.25 -1.69
C THR A 30 -11.23 4.11 -2.85
N PHE A 31 -9.93 4.08 -3.18
CA PHE A 31 -9.40 4.87 -4.30
C PHE A 31 -9.86 4.34 -5.66
N SER A 32 -10.06 3.02 -5.78
CA SER A 32 -10.33 2.35 -7.05
C SER A 32 -11.42 1.29 -6.91
N GLU A 33 -12.04 0.93 -8.03
CA GLU A 33 -12.99 -0.18 -8.11
C GLU A 33 -12.38 -1.52 -7.65
N LEU A 34 -11.08 -1.72 -7.84
CA LEU A 34 -10.40 -2.91 -7.33
C LEU A 34 -10.37 -2.95 -5.80
N GLY A 35 -10.17 -1.78 -5.16
CA GLY A 35 -10.29 -1.65 -3.71
C GLY A 35 -11.74 -1.88 -3.23
N ALA A 36 -12.72 -1.43 -4.01
CA ALA A 36 -14.13 -1.69 -3.72
C ALA A 36 -14.45 -3.20 -3.77
N LYS A 37 -13.94 -3.92 -4.77
CA LYS A 37 -14.17 -5.37 -4.95
C LYS A 37 -13.59 -6.26 -3.84
N VAL A 38 -12.62 -5.78 -3.06
CA VAL A 38 -12.08 -6.52 -1.91
C VAL A 38 -12.76 -6.14 -0.59
N THR A 39 -13.60 -5.11 -0.61
CA THR A 39 -14.39 -4.69 0.55
C THR A 39 -15.56 -5.66 0.76
N PRO A 40 -15.83 -6.12 1.99
CA PRO A 40 -17.00 -6.94 2.28
C PRO A 40 -18.30 -6.24 1.87
N GLU A 41 -19.25 -7.02 1.39
CA GLU A 41 -20.62 -6.58 1.15
C GLU A 41 -21.49 -6.81 2.38
N GLY A 42 -22.50 -5.95 2.61
CA GLY A 42 -23.44 -6.05 3.70
C GLY A 42 -24.49 -4.94 3.64
N GLU A 43 -25.68 -5.16 4.16
CA GLU A 43 -26.76 -4.15 4.18
C GLU A 43 -26.38 -2.89 4.97
N ASN A 44 -25.47 -3.03 5.94
CA ASN A 44 -24.94 -1.96 6.77
C ASN A 44 -23.66 -1.32 6.20
N ILE A 45 -23.19 -1.72 5.01
CA ILE A 45 -21.94 -1.27 4.39
C ILE A 45 -22.24 -0.47 3.14
N GLU A 46 -21.77 0.77 3.10
CA GLU A 46 -21.80 1.63 1.91
C GLU A 46 -20.38 1.89 1.41
N ILE A 47 -20.12 1.61 0.13
CA ILE A 47 -18.80 1.81 -0.49
C ILE A 47 -18.80 3.10 -1.30
N ILE A 48 -17.85 3.99 -1.02
CA ILE A 48 -17.63 5.26 -1.70
C ILE A 48 -16.33 5.15 -2.50
N CYS A 49 -16.43 4.99 -3.81
CA CYS A 49 -15.29 4.84 -4.70
C CYS A 49 -14.83 6.19 -5.26
N GLY A 50 -13.52 6.38 -5.33
CA GLY A 50 -12.86 7.58 -5.84
C GLY A 50 -11.94 8.23 -4.82
N GLY A 51 -10.93 8.97 -5.31
CA GLY A 51 -10.02 9.72 -4.45
C GLY A 51 -10.76 10.82 -3.69
N GLN A 52 -10.48 10.95 -2.41
CA GLN A 52 -11.05 12.00 -1.55
C GLN A 52 -9.94 12.94 -1.09
N ASP A 53 -10.16 14.23 -1.29
CA ASP A 53 -9.39 15.27 -0.63
C ASP A 53 -9.97 15.57 0.78
N GLU A 54 -9.39 16.51 1.50
CA GLU A 54 -9.84 16.91 2.85
C GLU A 54 -11.31 17.34 2.85
N LYS A 55 -11.74 18.17 1.88
CA LYS A 55 -13.13 18.64 1.76
C LYS A 55 -14.09 17.51 1.42
N GLY A 56 -13.66 16.57 0.59
CA GLY A 56 -14.42 15.36 0.28
C GLY A 56 -14.67 14.50 1.52
N PHE A 57 -13.65 14.30 2.35
CA PHE A 57 -13.81 13.61 3.62
C PHE A 57 -14.71 14.38 4.60
N GLU A 58 -14.56 15.70 4.75
CA GLU A 58 -15.45 16.51 5.60
C GLU A 58 -16.91 16.38 5.18
N LYS A 59 -17.15 16.43 3.86
CA LYS A 59 -18.49 16.25 3.31
C LYS A 59 -19.06 14.89 3.66
N ILE A 60 -18.31 13.81 3.47
CA ILE A 60 -18.72 12.46 3.84
C ILE A 60 -19.04 12.37 5.33
N ILE A 61 -18.18 12.93 6.18
CA ILE A 61 -18.35 12.91 7.64
C ILE A 61 -19.67 13.59 8.03
N ARG A 62 -19.97 14.75 7.47
CA ARG A 62 -21.20 15.51 7.78
C ARG A 62 -22.45 14.85 7.18
N ASP A 63 -22.44 14.53 5.88
CA ASP A 63 -23.61 13.99 5.16
C ASP A 63 -24.02 12.63 5.71
N LYS A 64 -23.06 11.82 6.11
CA LYS A 64 -23.30 10.49 6.67
C LYS A 64 -23.34 10.48 8.20
N ALA A 65 -23.23 11.63 8.87
CA ALA A 65 -23.19 11.76 10.33
C ALA A 65 -22.20 10.78 10.97
N ILE A 66 -21.00 10.69 10.43
CA ILE A 66 -19.93 9.80 10.90
C ILE A 66 -19.55 10.14 12.33
N THR A 67 -19.39 9.12 13.15
CA THR A 67 -19.02 9.26 14.57
C THR A 67 -17.55 8.94 14.83
N HIS A 68 -16.92 8.08 14.00
CA HIS A 68 -15.54 7.65 14.15
C HIS A 68 -14.91 7.39 12.79
N ALA A 69 -13.64 7.68 12.64
CA ALA A 69 -12.86 7.39 11.45
C ALA A 69 -11.74 6.38 11.76
N ALA A 70 -11.70 5.27 11.02
CA ALA A 70 -10.65 4.26 11.11
C ALA A 70 -9.89 4.19 9.78
N ASP A 71 -8.61 4.53 9.81
CA ASP A 71 -7.76 4.52 8.63
C ASP A 71 -6.90 3.24 8.57
N LEU A 72 -7.30 2.35 7.67
CA LEU A 72 -6.60 1.11 7.33
C LEU A 72 -6.12 1.13 5.88
N SER A 73 -5.86 2.33 5.35
CA SER A 73 -5.28 2.50 4.02
C SER A 73 -3.85 1.95 3.95
N HIS A 74 -3.34 1.82 2.73
CA HIS A 74 -1.98 1.30 2.54
C HIS A 74 -0.94 2.20 3.24
N PRO A 75 0.12 1.65 3.88
CA PRO A 75 1.14 2.45 4.59
C PRO A 75 1.78 3.58 3.77
N PHE A 76 1.85 3.42 2.44
CA PHE A 76 2.38 4.43 1.52
C PHE A 76 1.29 5.37 0.95
N ALA A 77 0.10 5.37 1.50
CA ALA A 77 -0.98 6.29 1.11
C ALA A 77 -1.02 7.52 2.05
N ALA A 78 0.13 8.16 2.28
CA ALA A 78 0.28 9.25 3.26
C ALA A 78 -0.66 10.43 3.00
N GLU A 79 -0.91 10.78 1.73
CA GLU A 79 -1.78 11.90 1.36
C GLU A 79 -3.24 11.64 1.80
N VAL A 80 -3.79 10.47 1.49
CA VAL A 80 -5.17 10.15 1.89
C VAL A 80 -5.31 10.09 3.41
N SER A 81 -4.30 9.56 4.12
CA SER A 81 -4.30 9.54 5.59
C SER A 81 -4.27 10.93 6.18
N LYS A 82 -3.44 11.83 5.63
CA LYS A 82 -3.38 13.24 6.02
C LYS A 82 -4.73 13.93 5.81
N ASN A 83 -5.33 13.77 4.63
CA ASN A 83 -6.62 14.37 4.30
C ASN A 83 -7.74 13.87 5.23
N ALA A 84 -7.83 12.54 5.43
CA ALA A 84 -8.83 11.94 6.29
C ALA A 84 -8.70 12.38 7.76
N LYS A 85 -7.46 12.49 8.25
CA LYS A 85 -7.18 12.97 9.61
C LYS A 85 -7.56 14.42 9.79
N SER A 86 -7.12 15.32 8.88
CA SER A 86 -7.49 16.74 8.94
C SER A 86 -9.00 16.90 8.96
N ALA A 87 -9.72 16.19 8.07
CA ALA A 87 -11.16 16.22 8.02
C ALA A 87 -11.84 15.72 9.31
N ALA A 88 -11.33 14.64 9.90
CA ALA A 88 -11.84 14.13 11.17
C ALA A 88 -11.66 15.14 12.31
N LEU A 89 -10.48 15.76 12.40
CA LEU A 89 -10.19 16.81 13.39
C LEU A 89 -11.11 18.03 13.20
N ASN A 90 -11.27 18.52 11.96
CA ASN A 90 -12.13 19.66 11.65
C ASN A 90 -13.61 19.38 11.96
N CYS A 91 -14.02 18.12 11.85
CA CYS A 91 -15.38 17.69 12.18
C CYS A 91 -15.56 17.24 13.64
N GLY A 92 -14.49 17.25 14.44
CA GLY A 92 -14.54 16.91 15.87
C GLY A 92 -14.83 15.44 16.16
N ILE A 93 -14.43 14.53 15.28
CA ILE A 93 -14.61 13.08 15.47
C ILE A 93 -13.26 12.38 15.73
N PRO A 94 -13.24 11.27 16.50
CA PRO A 94 -12.04 10.48 16.70
C PRO A 94 -11.52 9.89 15.40
N TYR A 95 -10.17 9.89 15.25
CA TYR A 95 -9.45 9.28 14.13
C TYR A 95 -8.45 8.26 14.64
N TYR A 96 -8.49 7.05 14.10
CA TYR A 96 -7.63 5.92 14.48
C TYR A 96 -6.87 5.41 13.26
N ARG A 97 -5.53 5.51 13.29
CA ARG A 97 -4.66 5.00 12.23
C ARG A 97 -4.13 3.63 12.61
N PHE A 98 -4.43 2.62 11.80
CA PHE A 98 -3.79 1.31 11.89
C PHE A 98 -2.46 1.30 11.14
N GLU A 99 -1.41 0.88 11.82
CA GLU A 99 -0.11 0.64 11.18
C GLU A 99 0.40 -0.76 11.53
N ARG A 100 0.73 -1.50 10.49
CA ARG A 100 1.40 -2.81 10.64
C ARG A 100 2.77 -2.61 11.27
N SER A 101 3.27 -3.62 12.00
CA SER A 101 4.66 -3.63 12.45
C SER A 101 5.59 -3.47 11.23
N SER A 102 6.64 -2.67 11.39
CA SER A 102 7.69 -2.57 10.39
C SER A 102 8.48 -3.87 10.34
N PHE A 103 9.10 -4.12 9.19
CA PHE A 103 9.99 -5.27 9.04
C PHE A 103 11.26 -5.07 9.89
N ALA A 104 11.73 -6.12 10.57
CA ALA A 104 13.00 -6.09 11.27
C ALA A 104 14.15 -6.12 10.25
N GLU A 105 15.25 -5.44 10.58
CA GLU A 105 16.47 -5.52 9.78
C GLU A 105 17.07 -6.92 9.90
N GLU A 106 17.27 -7.59 8.77
CA GLU A 106 17.85 -8.91 8.65
C GLU A 106 18.97 -8.89 7.60
N ASP A 107 19.85 -9.89 7.65
CA ASP A 107 20.95 -10.03 6.69
C ASP A 107 20.45 -10.11 5.24
N GLY A 108 21.11 -9.35 4.37
CA GLY A 108 20.74 -9.26 2.94
C GLY A 108 19.65 -8.24 2.63
N ILE A 109 19.22 -7.46 3.64
CA ILE A 109 18.30 -6.35 3.46
C ILE A 109 19.04 -5.01 3.50
N VAL A 110 18.79 -4.20 2.50
CA VAL A 110 19.25 -2.80 2.43
C VAL A 110 18.03 -1.91 2.62
N CYS A 111 17.94 -1.24 3.77
CA CYS A 111 16.86 -0.30 4.06
C CYS A 111 17.18 1.09 3.51
N CYS A 112 16.28 1.62 2.67
CA CYS A 112 16.36 2.98 2.15
C CYS A 112 15.22 3.84 2.71
N PRO A 113 15.47 5.10 3.07
CA PRO A 113 14.44 5.98 3.62
C PRO A 113 13.37 6.36 2.58
N ASP A 114 13.74 6.46 1.31
CA ASP A 114 12.91 6.90 0.19
C ASP A 114 13.27 6.18 -1.13
N PHE A 115 12.53 6.50 -2.19
CA PHE A 115 12.71 5.92 -3.52
C PHE A 115 13.97 6.44 -4.20
N GLU A 116 14.32 7.69 -3.98
CA GLU A 116 15.47 8.38 -4.53
C GLU A 116 16.76 7.76 -4.01
N THR A 117 16.85 7.53 -2.70
CA THR A 117 18.01 6.84 -2.09
C THR A 117 18.12 5.40 -2.59
N ALA A 118 16.99 4.70 -2.76
CA ALA A 118 17.00 3.34 -3.31
C ALA A 118 17.48 3.33 -4.77
N ALA A 119 17.02 4.27 -5.60
CA ALA A 119 17.45 4.40 -6.97
C ALA A 119 18.96 4.75 -7.06
N ALA A 120 19.47 5.65 -6.21
CA ALA A 120 20.89 6.00 -6.14
C ALA A 120 21.74 4.79 -5.78
N ALA A 121 21.35 4.00 -4.79
CA ALA A 121 22.08 2.78 -4.38
C ALA A 121 22.16 1.74 -5.51
N LEU A 122 21.16 1.70 -6.40
CA LEU A 122 21.11 0.77 -7.52
C LEU A 122 21.96 1.17 -8.73
N LYS A 123 22.40 2.42 -8.81
CA LYS A 123 23.32 2.85 -9.88
C LYS A 123 24.65 2.11 -9.81
N GLU A 124 25.11 1.82 -8.61
CA GLU A 124 26.36 1.08 -8.36
C GLU A 124 26.22 -0.45 -8.52
N THR A 125 24.99 -0.94 -8.70
CA THR A 125 24.70 -2.37 -8.86
C THR A 125 24.72 -2.73 -10.35
N GLU A 126 25.49 -3.73 -10.75
CA GLU A 126 25.42 -4.29 -12.09
C GLU A 126 24.28 -5.29 -12.26
N GLY A 127 23.70 -5.38 -13.47
CA GLY A 127 22.64 -6.32 -13.82
C GLY A 127 21.21 -5.77 -13.67
N ASN A 128 20.22 -6.63 -13.90
CA ASN A 128 18.81 -6.22 -13.93
C ASN A 128 18.22 -6.06 -12.54
N ILE A 129 17.24 -5.16 -12.42
CA ILE A 129 16.57 -4.81 -11.16
C ILE A 129 15.11 -5.22 -11.22
N PHE A 130 14.64 -5.96 -10.23
CA PHE A 130 13.24 -6.35 -10.12
C PHE A 130 12.48 -5.40 -9.19
N LEU A 131 11.76 -4.44 -9.77
CA LEU A 131 10.93 -3.48 -9.04
C LEU A 131 9.57 -4.10 -8.71
N THR A 132 9.29 -4.30 -7.42
CA THR A 132 8.00 -4.81 -6.92
C THR A 132 7.21 -3.75 -6.14
N ILE A 133 7.40 -2.49 -6.50
CA ILE A 133 6.86 -1.30 -5.83
C ILE A 133 5.55 -0.77 -6.42
N GLY A 134 5.04 -1.40 -7.49
CA GLY A 134 3.91 -0.91 -8.28
C GLY A 134 4.29 0.27 -9.20
N SER A 135 3.31 0.95 -9.82
CA SER A 135 3.55 1.98 -10.84
C SER A 135 3.78 3.40 -10.29
N ARG A 136 3.20 3.75 -9.14
CA ARG A 136 3.12 5.15 -8.66
C ARG A 136 4.47 5.81 -8.33
N ASN A 137 5.48 5.03 -7.99
CA ASN A 137 6.77 5.55 -7.50
C ASN A 137 7.94 5.06 -8.34
N ILE A 138 7.72 4.77 -9.62
CA ILE A 138 8.76 4.31 -10.53
C ILE A 138 9.64 5.46 -11.05
N ASP A 139 9.17 6.70 -10.96
CA ASP A 139 9.82 7.86 -11.57
C ASP A 139 11.27 8.03 -11.08
N ALA A 140 11.55 7.77 -9.81
CA ALA A 140 12.90 7.79 -9.26
C ALA A 140 13.86 6.79 -9.96
N PHE A 141 13.33 5.63 -10.41
CA PHE A 141 14.12 4.58 -11.06
C PHE A 141 14.23 4.72 -12.57
N ILE A 142 13.33 5.48 -13.20
CA ILE A 142 13.31 5.68 -14.64
C ILE A 142 13.84 7.05 -15.08
N ALA A 143 14.14 7.95 -14.14
CA ALA A 143 14.74 9.25 -14.42
C ALA A 143 16.16 9.14 -15.04
N ASP A 144 16.89 8.10 -14.65
CA ASP A 144 18.19 7.76 -15.22
C ASP A 144 18.00 6.73 -16.34
N PRO A 145 18.43 7.01 -17.59
CA PRO A 145 18.24 6.11 -18.72
C PRO A 145 18.95 4.75 -18.56
N GLU A 146 20.13 4.70 -17.93
CA GLU A 146 20.88 3.48 -17.72
C GLU A 146 20.19 2.59 -16.68
N LEU A 147 19.73 3.17 -15.58
CA LEU A 147 18.94 2.44 -14.57
C LEU A 147 17.61 1.98 -15.15
N LYS A 148 16.90 2.86 -15.89
CA LYS A 148 15.65 2.52 -16.57
C LYS A 148 15.80 1.30 -17.48
N ALA A 149 16.90 1.23 -18.26
CA ALA A 149 17.16 0.13 -19.17
C ALA A 149 17.36 -1.22 -18.48
N ARG A 150 17.61 -1.24 -17.16
CA ARG A 150 17.82 -2.45 -16.35
C ARG A 150 16.62 -2.82 -15.48
N CYS A 151 15.61 -1.93 -15.37
CA CYS A 151 14.46 -2.13 -14.52
C CYS A 151 13.39 -3.02 -15.18
N TYR A 152 12.98 -4.05 -14.47
CA TYR A 152 11.79 -4.87 -14.73
C TYR A 152 10.77 -4.63 -13.64
N MET A 153 9.51 -4.44 -14.01
CA MET A 153 8.50 -3.93 -13.09
C MET A 153 7.37 -4.93 -12.90
N ARG A 154 7.00 -5.19 -11.65
CA ARG A 154 5.75 -5.87 -11.35
C ARG A 154 4.70 -4.86 -10.93
N VAL A 155 3.62 -4.82 -11.69
CA VAL A 155 2.52 -3.87 -11.52
C VAL A 155 1.18 -4.59 -11.45
N LEU A 156 0.15 -3.88 -11.02
CA LEU A 156 -1.20 -4.41 -11.06
C LEU A 156 -1.69 -4.52 -12.51
N ALA A 157 -2.38 -5.61 -12.85
CA ALA A 157 -3.02 -5.80 -14.15
C ALA A 157 -4.26 -4.90 -14.27
N ASP A 158 -4.03 -3.64 -14.60
CA ASP A 158 -5.02 -2.59 -14.84
C ASP A 158 -4.62 -1.83 -16.13
N SER A 159 -5.55 -1.68 -17.05
CA SER A 159 -5.30 -1.06 -18.36
C SER A 159 -4.79 0.38 -18.27
N ARG A 160 -5.24 1.13 -17.25
CA ARG A 160 -4.79 2.51 -17.00
C ARG A 160 -3.32 2.55 -16.59
N ILE A 161 -2.91 1.59 -15.74
CA ILE A 161 -1.50 1.46 -15.31
C ILE A 161 -0.62 1.07 -16.50
N LEU A 162 -1.06 0.13 -17.32
CA LEU A 162 -0.30 -0.27 -18.51
C LEU A 162 -0.17 0.88 -19.50
N LYS A 163 -1.22 1.67 -19.69
CA LYS A 163 -1.18 2.88 -20.52
C LYS A 163 -0.24 3.94 -19.95
N GLU A 164 -0.27 4.17 -18.65
CA GLU A 164 0.67 5.08 -17.97
C GLU A 164 2.14 4.67 -18.19
N LEU A 165 2.44 3.37 -18.12
CA LEU A 165 3.79 2.87 -18.37
C LEU A 165 4.20 3.04 -19.84
N GLU A 166 3.29 2.80 -20.78
CA GLU A 166 3.50 3.05 -22.20
C GLU A 166 3.82 4.53 -22.46
N ASP A 167 3.03 5.45 -21.88
CA ASP A 167 3.23 6.91 -21.99
C ASP A 167 4.57 7.36 -21.40
N LYS A 168 5.11 6.63 -20.41
CA LYS A 168 6.46 6.81 -19.86
C LYS A 168 7.56 6.11 -20.70
N ASN A 169 7.23 5.56 -21.86
CA ASN A 169 8.13 4.80 -22.72
C ASN A 169 8.81 3.63 -21.99
N ILE A 170 8.06 2.87 -21.21
CA ILE A 170 8.51 1.61 -20.62
C ILE A 170 8.22 0.49 -21.62
N ASP A 171 9.27 -0.28 -21.95
CA ASP A 171 9.13 -1.45 -22.78
C ASP A 171 8.22 -2.49 -22.13
N SER A 172 7.16 -2.91 -22.82
CA SER A 172 6.20 -3.91 -22.33
C SER A 172 6.85 -5.25 -21.99
N ALA A 173 7.96 -5.61 -22.64
CA ALA A 173 8.74 -6.81 -22.32
C ALA A 173 9.38 -6.76 -20.91
N ARG A 174 9.39 -5.59 -20.28
CA ARG A 174 9.91 -5.37 -18.92
C ARG A 174 8.82 -5.24 -17.87
N VAL A 175 7.56 -5.56 -18.23
CA VAL A 175 6.40 -5.38 -17.34
C VAL A 175 5.74 -6.72 -17.05
N PHE A 176 5.67 -7.09 -15.78
CA PHE A 176 4.87 -8.20 -15.28
C PHE A 176 3.57 -7.66 -14.69
N ALA A 177 2.48 -7.76 -15.42
CA ALA A 177 1.17 -7.31 -14.95
C ALA A 177 0.42 -8.46 -14.29
N MET A 178 0.16 -8.36 -12.98
CA MET A 178 -0.52 -9.42 -12.24
C MET A 178 -1.30 -8.88 -11.04
N LYS A 179 -2.32 -9.63 -10.62
CA LYS A 179 -3.12 -9.33 -9.43
C LYS A 179 -2.67 -10.17 -8.24
N GLY A 180 -2.67 -9.56 -7.06
CA GLY A 180 -2.39 -10.24 -5.80
C GLY A 180 -0.93 -10.23 -5.38
N VAL A 181 -0.67 -10.92 -4.26
CA VAL A 181 0.67 -11.08 -3.71
C VAL A 181 1.30 -12.33 -4.34
N ALA A 182 2.50 -12.19 -4.91
CA ALA A 182 3.23 -13.32 -5.46
C ALA A 182 3.83 -14.17 -4.33
N SER A 183 3.73 -15.48 -4.47
CA SER A 183 4.41 -16.42 -3.59
C SER A 183 5.93 -16.30 -3.70
N ARG A 184 6.65 -16.90 -2.76
CA ARG A 184 8.11 -17.03 -2.82
C ARG A 184 8.58 -17.63 -4.15
N GLU A 185 7.97 -18.74 -4.56
CA GLU A 185 8.33 -19.48 -5.78
C GLU A 185 8.13 -18.62 -7.03
N LEU A 186 7.04 -17.89 -7.10
CA LEU A 186 6.78 -16.98 -8.22
C LEU A 186 7.75 -15.79 -8.23
N ASN A 187 8.07 -15.22 -7.07
CA ASN A 187 9.10 -14.17 -6.98
C ASN A 187 10.48 -14.70 -7.44
N ILE A 188 10.85 -15.94 -7.06
CA ILE A 188 12.08 -16.59 -7.53
C ILE A 188 12.06 -16.79 -9.05
N ALA A 189 10.96 -17.31 -9.59
CA ALA A 189 10.85 -17.60 -11.02
C ALA A 189 11.00 -16.33 -11.86
N LEU A 190 10.26 -15.27 -11.50
CA LEU A 190 10.34 -13.97 -12.19
C LEU A 190 11.74 -13.33 -12.09
N ALA A 191 12.34 -13.36 -10.91
CA ALA A 191 13.68 -12.80 -10.70
C ALA A 191 14.76 -13.58 -11.49
N LYS A 192 14.64 -14.91 -11.59
CA LYS A 192 15.53 -15.73 -12.41
C LYS A 192 15.39 -15.46 -13.91
N GLU A 193 14.13 -15.35 -14.39
CA GLU A 193 13.83 -15.08 -15.80
C GLU A 193 14.54 -13.83 -16.30
N ILE A 194 14.52 -12.78 -15.50
CA ILE A 194 15.17 -11.51 -15.83
C ILE A 194 16.64 -11.43 -15.38
N ARG A 195 17.18 -12.47 -14.77
CA ARG A 195 18.53 -12.45 -14.16
C ARG A 195 18.72 -11.28 -13.21
N ALA A 196 17.75 -11.11 -12.28
CA ALA A 196 17.76 -10.01 -11.34
C ALA A 196 19.01 -10.03 -10.45
N ALA A 197 19.66 -8.89 -10.33
CA ALA A 197 20.78 -8.66 -9.40
C ALA A 197 20.30 -8.06 -8.06
N ALA A 198 19.08 -7.50 -8.02
CA ALA A 198 18.44 -7.01 -6.80
C ALA A 198 16.92 -7.06 -6.94
N ILE A 199 16.23 -7.16 -5.81
CA ILE A 199 14.76 -6.98 -5.70
C ILE A 199 14.51 -5.70 -4.91
N VAL A 200 13.63 -4.84 -5.42
CA VAL A 200 13.19 -3.62 -4.72
C VAL A 200 11.75 -3.76 -4.29
N THR A 201 11.47 -3.45 -3.04
CA THR A 201 10.12 -3.51 -2.49
C THR A 201 9.86 -2.35 -1.52
N LYS A 202 8.60 -2.18 -1.15
CA LYS A 202 8.17 -1.29 -0.07
C LYS A 202 8.04 -2.06 1.24
N ASP A 203 8.28 -1.41 2.38
CA ASP A 203 7.88 -1.95 3.67
C ASP A 203 6.35 -1.94 3.79
N SER A 204 5.71 -2.91 3.13
CA SER A 204 4.26 -3.08 3.16
C SER A 204 3.80 -4.12 4.20
N GLY A 205 4.73 -4.65 4.99
CA GLY A 205 4.49 -5.70 5.98
C GLY A 205 4.12 -7.05 5.35
N LYS A 206 3.78 -8.03 6.19
CA LYS A 206 3.45 -9.41 5.76
C LYS A 206 2.32 -9.46 4.73
N THR A 207 1.24 -8.73 4.94
CA THR A 207 0.10 -8.67 4.01
C THR A 207 0.48 -8.12 2.63
N GLY A 208 1.58 -7.37 2.52
CA GLY A 208 2.15 -6.90 1.25
C GLY A 208 3.14 -7.89 0.61
N GLY A 209 3.32 -9.06 1.20
CA GLY A 209 4.22 -10.11 0.71
C GLY A 209 5.69 -9.75 0.84
N LEU A 210 6.08 -9.03 1.90
CA LEU A 210 7.47 -8.68 2.15
C LEU A 210 8.27 -9.93 2.51
N ASP A 211 7.72 -10.81 3.37
CA ASP A 211 8.35 -12.08 3.77
C ASP A 211 8.65 -12.98 2.55
N GLU A 212 7.71 -13.04 1.59
CA GLU A 212 7.85 -13.82 0.35
C GLU A 212 8.98 -13.28 -0.55
N LYS A 213 9.11 -11.97 -0.63
CA LYS A 213 10.17 -11.31 -1.40
C LYS A 213 11.53 -11.46 -0.72
N TYR A 214 11.57 -11.36 0.60
CA TYR A 214 12.78 -11.61 1.37
C TYR A 214 13.26 -13.06 1.21
N ALA A 215 12.36 -14.02 1.38
CA ALA A 215 12.69 -15.42 1.19
C ALA A 215 13.16 -15.72 -0.26
N ALA A 216 12.62 -15.02 -1.26
CA ALA A 216 13.07 -15.13 -2.64
C ALA A 216 14.46 -14.53 -2.85
N ALA A 217 14.73 -13.33 -2.36
CA ALA A 217 16.02 -12.66 -2.46
C ALA A 217 17.13 -13.48 -1.79
N LYS A 218 16.85 -14.00 -0.57
CA LYS A 218 17.76 -14.89 0.17
C LYS A 218 18.05 -16.17 -0.60
N ALA A 219 17.04 -16.81 -1.18
CA ALA A 219 17.22 -18.03 -1.97
C ALA A 219 18.04 -17.81 -3.25
N LEU A 220 18.04 -16.59 -3.79
CA LEU A 220 18.81 -16.20 -4.98
C LEU A 220 20.17 -15.59 -4.63
N ASN A 221 20.45 -15.39 -3.35
CA ASN A 221 21.64 -14.69 -2.84
C ASN A 221 21.85 -13.30 -3.48
N ILE A 222 20.75 -12.54 -3.59
CA ILE A 222 20.75 -11.16 -4.08
C ILE A 222 20.17 -10.22 -3.02
N PRO A 223 20.55 -8.93 -2.98
CA PRO A 223 20.04 -7.99 -2.02
C PRO A 223 18.52 -7.72 -2.22
N LEU A 224 17.81 -7.60 -1.08
CA LEU A 224 16.48 -7.02 -1.03
C LEU A 224 16.58 -5.57 -0.57
N ILE A 225 16.24 -4.63 -1.46
CA ILE A 225 16.16 -3.22 -1.13
C ILE A 225 14.76 -2.90 -0.66
N VAL A 226 14.63 -2.50 0.59
CA VAL A 226 13.35 -2.19 1.23
C VAL A 226 13.23 -0.69 1.45
N ILE A 227 12.27 -0.08 0.78
CA ILE A 227 11.96 1.33 0.97
C ILE A 227 11.08 1.46 2.21
N ARG A 228 11.57 2.20 3.20
CA ARG A 228 10.85 2.41 4.46
C ARG A 228 9.56 3.17 4.20
N ARG A 229 8.55 2.88 5.00
CA ARG A 229 7.31 3.67 4.99
C ARG A 229 7.60 5.06 5.56
N PRO A 230 6.90 6.10 5.08
CA PRO A 230 6.96 7.40 5.74
C PRO A 230 6.56 7.28 7.20
N GLU A 231 7.33 7.88 8.10
CA GLU A 231 6.96 7.95 9.51
C GLU A 231 5.74 8.84 9.67
N SER A 232 4.70 8.34 10.30
CA SER A 232 3.48 9.13 10.54
C SER A 232 3.68 10.20 11.63
N GLY A 233 4.71 10.08 12.46
CA GLY A 233 5.00 10.97 13.58
C GLY A 233 3.90 11.03 14.65
N GLU A 234 2.96 10.08 14.62
CA GLU A 234 1.70 10.11 15.34
C GLU A 234 1.44 8.84 16.15
N LYS A 235 0.47 8.93 17.07
CA LYS A 235 -0.03 7.77 17.77
C LYS A 235 -0.78 6.85 16.77
N THR A 236 -0.16 5.74 16.43
CA THR A 236 -0.76 4.70 15.58
C THR A 236 -1.09 3.46 16.41
N PHE A 237 -2.06 2.70 15.93
CA PHE A 237 -2.46 1.44 16.53
C PHE A 237 -1.85 0.28 15.75
N ARG A 238 -1.27 -0.67 16.44
CA ARG A 238 -0.70 -1.89 15.84
C ARG A 238 -1.64 -3.09 15.88
N SER A 239 -2.74 -2.95 16.62
CA SER A 239 -3.81 -3.94 16.74
C SER A 239 -5.15 -3.35 16.29
N MET A 240 -5.87 -4.10 15.46
CA MET A 240 -7.24 -3.76 15.08
C MET A 240 -8.18 -3.86 16.28
N GLU A 241 -7.89 -4.76 17.20
CA GLU A 241 -8.63 -4.98 18.45
C GLU A 241 -8.59 -3.71 19.31
N GLU A 242 -7.44 -3.05 19.43
CA GLU A 242 -7.34 -1.78 20.16
C GLU A 242 -8.24 -0.70 19.56
N ILE A 243 -8.26 -0.58 18.23
CA ILE A 243 -9.14 0.37 17.54
C ILE A 243 -10.61 0.05 17.83
N LEU A 244 -10.99 -1.22 17.75
CA LEU A 244 -12.35 -1.67 18.06
C LEU A 244 -12.75 -1.36 19.52
N GLU A 245 -11.83 -1.53 20.47
CA GLU A 245 -12.07 -1.20 21.87
C GLU A 245 -12.28 0.31 22.06
N HIS A 246 -11.48 1.14 21.41
CA HIS A 246 -11.68 2.59 21.45
C HIS A 246 -13.03 2.99 20.85
N ILE A 247 -13.37 2.47 19.67
CA ILE A 247 -14.66 2.73 19.03
C ILE A 247 -15.83 2.30 19.94
N ARG A 248 -15.69 1.23 20.73
CA ARG A 248 -16.77 0.77 21.64
C ARG A 248 -16.94 1.67 22.86
N ARG A 249 -15.84 2.24 23.38
CA ARG A 249 -15.83 3.03 24.61
C ARG A 249 -16.36 4.46 24.40
N ASP A 250 -16.03 5.06 23.25
CA ASP A 250 -16.45 6.40 22.89
C ASP A 250 -17.90 6.42 22.36
#